data_78aa4b80ebba0039ee1ef005ffc15d1c
#
_entry.id   78aa4b80ebba0039ee1ef005ffc15d1c
#
_cell.length_a   1.000
_cell.length_b   1.000
_cell.length_c   1.000
_cell.angle_alpha   90.00
_cell.angle_beta   90.00
_cell.angle_gamma   90.00
#
_symmetry.space_group_name_H-M   'P 1'
#
loop_
_entity.id
_entity.type
_entity.pdbx_description
1 polymer ?
#
loop_
_entity_poly.entity_id
_entity_poly.type
_entity_poly.pdbx_seq_one_letter_code
_entity_poly.pdbx_strand_id
1 'polypeptide(L)'
;MIIQHNIAAVNSYRNLGINQSSLSKNLEKLSSGYRINRAGDDAAGLAISEQMRSQINGINQASKNAEDAIGLIQTAEGALSEVHSMLQRLTTLATQSANGTYNSTARGNIQKEVNALISEIDRIANNTNFNKVYPMSAGGSGKMTFQIGPSSAETLAVSKTKMDATTLGITATAINLADQTKANAAIDTINAAIDKVSAFRADLGAAQNRLEHTIANLDVTSENITAAESRVRDTDMADEITAFTKNNILLQAAQSMLSQSNAVPQGVLSMLQ
;
A
#
# COMPACT_ATOMS: atom_id res chain seq x y z
N MET A 1 -47.38 -28.35 -49.88
CA MET A 1 -46.98 -28.33 -48.47
C MET A 1 -46.37 -29.67 -48.10
N ILE A 2 -45.20 -29.66 -47.42
CA ILE A 2 -44.55 -30.95 -47.03
C ILE A 2 -44.93 -31.17 -45.55
N ILE A 3 -45.75 -32.21 -45.28
CA ILE A 3 -46.26 -32.44 -43.90
C ILE A 3 -45.23 -33.12 -42.98
N GLN A 4 -44.38 -34.00 -43.60
CA GLN A 4 -43.36 -34.74 -42.80
C GLN A 4 -42.19 -33.89 -42.27
N HIS A 5 -41.89 -32.76 -42.90
CA HIS A 5 -40.77 -31.90 -42.49
C HIS A 5 -41.24 -30.44 -42.46
N ASN A 6 -41.58 -29.94 -41.26
CA ASN A 6 -41.95 -28.54 -41.05
C ASN A 6 -40.71 -27.66 -40.85
N ILE A 7 -40.09 -27.24 -41.99
CA ILE A 7 -38.85 -26.41 -41.97
C ILE A 7 -39.07 -25.08 -41.28
N ALA A 8 -40.31 -24.51 -41.36
CA ALA A 8 -40.63 -23.25 -40.68
C ALA A 8 -40.59 -23.41 -39.15
N ALA A 9 -41.13 -24.53 -38.63
CA ALA A 9 -41.05 -24.82 -37.18
C ALA A 9 -39.62 -25.08 -36.72
N VAL A 10 -38.80 -25.82 -37.52
CA VAL A 10 -37.38 -26.07 -37.20
C VAL A 10 -36.58 -24.75 -37.15
N ASN A 11 -36.82 -23.82 -38.09
CA ASN A 11 -36.19 -22.51 -38.08
C ASN A 11 -36.64 -21.67 -36.86
N SER A 12 -37.95 -21.69 -36.54
CA SER A 12 -38.47 -20.98 -35.35
C SER A 12 -37.88 -21.54 -34.05
N TYR A 13 -37.75 -22.87 -33.94
CA TYR A 13 -37.15 -23.54 -32.81
C TYR A 13 -35.66 -23.19 -32.65
N ARG A 14 -34.89 -23.13 -33.73
CA ARG A 14 -33.50 -22.72 -33.73
C ARG A 14 -33.36 -21.27 -33.28
N ASN A 15 -34.19 -20.35 -33.79
CA ASN A 15 -34.20 -18.93 -33.36
C ASN A 15 -34.59 -18.79 -31.89
N LEU A 16 -35.54 -19.60 -31.40
CA LEU A 16 -35.89 -19.66 -29.99
C LEU A 16 -34.67 -20.00 -29.12
N GLY A 17 -33.90 -21.04 -29.50
CA GLY A 17 -32.69 -21.47 -28.81
C GLY A 17 -31.59 -20.37 -28.78
N ILE A 18 -31.41 -19.68 -29.93
CA ILE A 18 -30.47 -18.53 -30.00
C ILE A 18 -30.90 -17.41 -29.10
N ASN A 19 -32.16 -17.01 -29.10
CA ASN A 19 -32.68 -15.93 -28.24
C ASN A 19 -32.61 -16.30 -26.76
N GLN A 20 -32.87 -17.55 -26.38
CA GLN A 20 -32.72 -18.08 -25.03
C GLN A 20 -31.27 -18.00 -24.56
N SER A 21 -30.32 -18.40 -25.40
CA SER A 21 -28.89 -18.33 -25.10
C SER A 21 -28.42 -16.89 -24.94
N SER A 22 -28.87 -15.98 -25.82
CA SER A 22 -28.55 -14.53 -25.72
C SER A 22 -29.13 -13.90 -24.47
N LEU A 23 -30.37 -14.25 -24.11
CA LEU A 23 -31.02 -13.77 -22.88
C LEU A 23 -30.24 -14.23 -21.63
N SER A 24 -29.79 -15.48 -21.61
CA SER A 24 -29.00 -16.01 -20.49
C SER A 24 -27.65 -15.30 -20.37
N LYS A 25 -27.00 -14.95 -21.47
CA LYS A 25 -25.74 -14.15 -21.47
C LYS A 25 -25.98 -12.73 -20.96
N ASN A 26 -27.06 -12.06 -21.39
CA ASN A 26 -27.38 -10.72 -20.89
C ASN A 26 -27.68 -10.75 -19.39
N LEU A 27 -28.39 -11.78 -18.89
CA LEU A 27 -28.60 -11.98 -17.46
C LEU A 27 -27.30 -12.18 -16.69
N GLU A 28 -26.36 -12.95 -17.24
CA GLU A 28 -25.05 -13.17 -16.64
C GLU A 28 -24.29 -11.84 -16.51
N LYS A 29 -24.27 -11.01 -17.56
CA LYS A 29 -23.62 -9.69 -17.56
C LYS A 29 -24.30 -8.68 -16.63
N LEU A 30 -25.64 -8.63 -16.65
CA LEU A 30 -26.40 -7.76 -15.74
C LEU A 30 -26.22 -8.14 -14.27
N SER A 31 -26.12 -9.44 -13.98
CA SER A 31 -25.92 -9.94 -12.61
C SER A 31 -24.52 -9.70 -12.09
N SER A 32 -23.50 -9.81 -12.95
CA SER A 32 -22.09 -9.62 -12.57
C SER A 32 -21.63 -8.16 -12.65
N GLY A 33 -22.28 -7.35 -13.49
CA GLY A 33 -21.82 -6.01 -13.85
C GLY A 33 -20.64 -5.99 -14.83
N TYR A 34 -20.19 -7.17 -15.27
CA TYR A 34 -19.03 -7.30 -16.16
C TYR A 34 -19.45 -7.70 -17.57
N ARG A 35 -18.81 -7.08 -18.55
CA ARG A 35 -18.93 -7.41 -19.97
C ARG A 35 -18.22 -8.73 -20.29
N ILE A 36 -17.08 -8.97 -19.63
CA ILE A 36 -16.24 -10.18 -19.80
C ILE A 36 -16.33 -11.00 -18.51
N ASN A 37 -17.10 -12.09 -18.56
CA ASN A 37 -17.27 -13.01 -17.44
C ASN A 37 -16.42 -14.27 -17.59
N ARG A 38 -16.24 -14.73 -18.82
CA ARG A 38 -15.54 -15.97 -19.14
C ARG A 38 -14.47 -15.74 -20.19
N ALA A 39 -13.44 -16.59 -20.18
CA ALA A 39 -12.39 -16.56 -21.21
C ALA A 39 -12.93 -16.73 -22.64
N GLY A 40 -14.11 -17.37 -22.78
CA GLY A 40 -14.80 -17.52 -24.06
C GLY A 40 -15.45 -16.24 -24.59
N ASP A 41 -15.64 -15.20 -23.77
CA ASP A 41 -16.21 -13.92 -24.21
C ASP A 41 -15.11 -13.05 -24.86
N ASP A 42 -13.96 -12.91 -24.18
CA ASP A 42 -12.76 -12.23 -24.67
C ASP A 42 -11.56 -12.69 -23.85
N ALA A 43 -10.76 -13.60 -24.42
CA ALA A 43 -9.58 -14.14 -23.72
C ALA A 43 -8.47 -13.10 -23.51
N ALA A 44 -8.30 -12.20 -24.49
CA ALA A 44 -7.28 -11.16 -24.43
C ALA A 44 -7.66 -10.08 -23.38
N GLY A 45 -8.91 -9.61 -23.43
CA GLY A 45 -9.44 -8.64 -22.48
C GLY A 45 -9.45 -9.18 -21.05
N LEU A 46 -9.79 -10.47 -20.86
CA LEU A 46 -9.73 -11.10 -19.55
C LEU A 46 -8.30 -11.16 -19.01
N ALA A 47 -7.33 -11.58 -19.81
CA ALA A 47 -5.93 -11.65 -19.39
C ALA A 47 -5.38 -10.28 -19.00
N ILE A 48 -5.68 -9.23 -19.78
CA ILE A 48 -5.28 -7.84 -19.47
C ILE A 48 -5.95 -7.37 -18.19
N SER A 49 -7.25 -7.60 -17.99
CA SER A 49 -7.97 -7.17 -16.80
C SER A 49 -7.45 -7.87 -15.54
N GLU A 50 -7.15 -9.16 -15.59
CA GLU A 50 -6.58 -9.89 -14.45
C GLU A 50 -5.15 -9.38 -14.11
N GLN A 51 -4.35 -9.01 -15.12
CA GLN A 51 -3.05 -8.37 -14.89
C GLN A 51 -3.20 -7.00 -14.24
N MET A 52 -4.16 -6.17 -14.72
CA MET A 52 -4.46 -4.86 -14.11
C MET A 52 -4.93 -5.00 -12.66
N ARG A 53 -5.79 -5.98 -12.36
CA ARG A 53 -6.24 -6.27 -10.98
C ARG A 53 -5.10 -6.71 -10.08
N SER A 54 -4.18 -7.52 -10.59
CA SER A 54 -2.97 -7.89 -9.85
C SER A 54 -2.11 -6.66 -9.55
N GLN A 55 -1.96 -5.74 -10.53
CA GLN A 55 -1.26 -4.47 -10.32
C GLN A 55 -1.96 -3.58 -9.29
N ILE A 56 -3.28 -3.40 -9.38
CA ILE A 56 -4.07 -2.61 -8.42
C ILE A 56 -3.87 -3.15 -6.99
N ASN A 57 -3.98 -4.47 -6.82
CA ASN A 57 -3.77 -5.11 -5.52
C ASN A 57 -2.33 -4.89 -5.00
N GLY A 58 -1.34 -4.98 -5.89
CA GLY A 58 0.06 -4.71 -5.58
C GLY A 58 0.30 -3.27 -5.17
N ILE A 59 -0.27 -2.30 -5.89
CA ILE A 59 -0.18 -0.86 -5.61
C ILE A 59 -0.86 -0.54 -4.26
N ASN A 60 -2.05 -1.06 -4.03
CA ASN A 60 -2.76 -0.84 -2.77
C ASN A 60 -2.00 -1.42 -1.56
N GLN A 61 -1.34 -2.56 -1.73
CA GLN A 61 -0.48 -3.10 -0.68
C GLN A 61 0.80 -2.27 -0.52
N ALA A 62 1.37 -1.76 -1.60
CA ALA A 62 2.54 -0.89 -1.56
C ALA A 62 2.25 0.44 -0.85
N SER A 63 1.06 1.03 -1.06
CA SER A 63 0.61 2.22 -0.33
C SER A 63 0.54 1.96 1.18
N LYS A 64 -0.04 0.84 1.61
CA LYS A 64 -0.06 0.44 3.03
C LYS A 64 1.34 0.20 3.59
N ASN A 65 2.23 -0.44 2.81
CA ASN A 65 3.61 -0.63 3.24
C ASN A 65 4.36 0.70 3.42
N ALA A 66 4.05 1.70 2.57
CA ALA A 66 4.60 3.04 2.70
C ALA A 66 4.07 3.77 3.95
N GLU A 67 2.79 3.62 4.29
CA GLU A 67 2.19 4.13 5.53
C GLU A 67 2.84 3.49 6.77
N ASP A 68 3.04 2.16 6.76
CA ASP A 68 3.74 1.44 7.84
C ASP A 68 5.18 1.92 7.99
N ALA A 69 5.87 2.21 6.86
CA ALA A 69 7.21 2.76 6.87
C ALA A 69 7.25 4.17 7.47
N ILE A 70 6.25 5.02 7.19
CA ILE A 70 6.10 6.34 7.82
C ILE A 70 5.92 6.18 9.33
N GLY A 71 5.07 5.26 9.78
CA GLY A 71 4.86 4.97 11.20
C GLY A 71 6.15 4.54 11.91
N LEU A 72 6.98 3.72 11.26
CA LEU A 72 8.30 3.34 11.78
C LEU A 72 9.24 4.54 11.87
N ILE A 73 9.29 5.38 10.83
CA ILE A 73 10.12 6.60 10.78
C ILE A 73 9.70 7.57 11.90
N GLN A 74 8.42 7.81 12.08
CA GLN A 74 7.89 8.69 13.12
C GLN A 74 8.21 8.17 14.53
N THR A 75 8.17 6.85 14.73
CA THR A 75 8.58 6.23 15.99
C THR A 75 10.07 6.47 16.27
N ALA A 76 10.92 6.34 15.26
CA ALA A 76 12.34 6.63 15.37
C ALA A 76 12.61 8.11 15.62
N GLU A 77 11.91 9.00 14.92
CA GLU A 77 12.05 10.44 15.08
C GLU A 77 11.61 10.92 16.48
N GLY A 78 10.50 10.38 17.00
CA GLY A 78 10.05 10.67 18.37
C GLY A 78 11.12 10.31 19.41
N ALA A 79 11.71 9.12 19.27
CA ALA A 79 12.79 8.70 20.15
C ALA A 79 14.07 9.58 20.00
N LEU A 80 14.42 9.97 18.78
CA LEU A 80 15.56 10.87 18.52
C LEU A 80 15.32 12.29 19.05
N SER A 81 14.07 12.74 19.11
CA SER A 81 13.72 14.02 19.74
C SER A 81 14.03 14.01 21.23
N GLU A 82 13.74 12.91 21.93
CA GLU A 82 14.10 12.75 23.34
C GLU A 82 15.63 12.66 23.53
N VAL A 83 16.32 11.91 22.65
CA VAL A 83 17.79 11.87 22.65
C VAL A 83 18.39 13.27 22.46
N HIS A 84 17.84 14.05 21.53
CA HIS A 84 18.27 15.43 21.29
C HIS A 84 18.07 16.31 22.52
N SER A 85 16.94 16.20 23.19
CA SER A 85 16.63 16.94 24.44
C SER A 85 17.62 16.58 25.58
N MET A 86 17.96 15.29 25.68
CA MET A 86 18.98 14.84 26.66
C MET A 86 20.39 15.34 26.32
N LEU A 87 20.76 15.40 25.04
CA LEU A 87 22.02 15.96 24.58
C LEU A 87 22.12 17.49 24.93
N GLN A 88 21.04 18.23 24.74
CA GLN A 88 20.96 19.62 25.15
C GLN A 88 21.10 19.78 26.69
N ARG A 89 20.50 18.87 27.47
CA ARG A 89 20.71 18.83 28.92
C ARG A 89 22.16 18.54 29.27
N LEU A 90 22.82 17.60 28.58
CA LEU A 90 24.26 17.32 28.76
C LEU A 90 25.12 18.56 28.45
N THR A 91 24.80 19.32 27.37
CA THR A 91 25.50 20.59 27.07
C THR A 91 25.36 21.60 28.22
N THR A 92 24.17 21.72 28.79
CA THR A 92 23.91 22.60 29.92
C THR A 92 24.74 22.19 31.14
N LEU A 93 24.78 20.89 31.46
CA LEU A 93 25.56 20.36 32.59
C LEU A 93 27.08 20.51 32.38
N ALA A 94 27.53 20.28 31.13
CA ALA A 94 28.94 20.46 30.76
C ALA A 94 29.35 21.92 30.88
N THR A 95 28.53 22.86 30.39
CA THR A 95 28.76 24.30 30.54
C THR A 95 28.77 24.73 32.00
N GLN A 96 27.86 24.19 32.81
CA GLN A 96 27.81 24.43 34.24
C GLN A 96 29.08 23.94 34.95
N SER A 97 29.56 22.73 34.61
CA SER A 97 30.80 22.18 35.21
C SER A 97 32.05 22.87 34.71
N ALA A 98 32.04 23.45 33.50
CA ALA A 98 33.16 24.25 32.98
C ALA A 98 33.37 25.58 33.74
N ASN A 99 32.39 26.04 34.53
CA ASN A 99 32.54 27.25 35.35
C ASN A 99 33.48 27.00 36.55
N GLY A 100 34.43 27.88 36.75
CA GLY A 100 35.43 27.82 37.84
C GLY A 100 34.87 27.95 39.26
N THR A 101 33.58 28.31 39.41
CA THR A 101 32.92 28.46 40.73
C THR A 101 32.51 27.13 41.38
N TYR A 102 32.56 26.00 40.63
CA TYR A 102 32.16 24.70 41.13
C TYR A 102 33.34 23.91 41.70
N ASN A 103 33.16 23.39 42.91
CA ASN A 103 34.13 22.48 43.52
C ASN A 103 34.05 21.05 43.01
N SER A 104 35.02 20.21 43.34
CA SER A 104 35.09 18.82 42.87
C SER A 104 33.88 17.95 43.27
N THR A 105 33.32 18.22 44.48
CA THR A 105 32.12 17.51 44.96
C THR A 105 30.88 17.86 44.14
N ALA A 106 30.69 19.13 43.83
CA ALA A 106 29.58 19.58 42.98
C ALA A 106 29.70 19.04 41.57
N ARG A 107 30.89 19.05 40.96
CA ARG A 107 31.16 18.42 39.64
C ARG A 107 30.94 16.91 39.69
N GLY A 108 31.28 16.25 40.80
CA GLY A 108 30.99 14.80 40.96
C GLY A 108 29.49 14.51 40.99
N ASN A 109 28.65 15.39 41.54
CA ASN A 109 27.21 15.22 41.49
C ASN A 109 26.64 15.49 40.08
N ILE A 110 27.16 16.47 39.37
CA ILE A 110 26.81 16.72 37.96
C ILE A 110 27.20 15.50 37.12
N GLN A 111 28.36 14.87 37.34
CA GLN A 111 28.79 13.69 36.63
C GLN A 111 27.85 12.49 36.84
N LYS A 112 27.21 12.35 38.01
CA LYS A 112 26.20 11.29 38.22
C LYS A 112 24.97 11.49 37.35
N GLU A 113 24.49 12.74 37.22
CA GLU A 113 23.37 13.06 36.31
C GLU A 113 23.77 12.79 34.86
N VAL A 114 24.96 13.20 34.44
CA VAL A 114 25.48 12.93 33.10
C VAL A 114 25.53 11.42 32.80
N ASN A 115 26.03 10.62 33.73
CA ASN A 115 26.08 9.16 33.55
C ASN A 115 24.68 8.55 33.45
N ALA A 116 23.69 9.03 34.19
CA ALA A 116 22.31 8.60 34.11
C ALA A 116 21.70 8.95 32.74
N LEU A 117 21.94 10.16 32.23
CA LEU A 117 21.48 10.60 30.93
C LEU A 117 22.09 9.77 29.79
N ILE A 118 23.40 9.48 29.86
CA ILE A 118 24.07 8.62 28.86
C ILE A 118 23.48 7.21 28.86
N SER A 119 23.22 6.63 30.03
CA SER A 119 22.61 5.34 30.16
C SER A 119 21.17 5.32 29.59
N GLU A 120 20.45 6.41 29.74
CA GLU A 120 19.09 6.54 29.19
C GLU A 120 19.11 6.71 27.68
N ILE A 121 20.07 7.44 27.11
CA ILE A 121 20.29 7.53 25.66
C ILE A 121 20.56 6.12 25.09
N ASP A 122 21.44 5.34 25.73
CA ASP A 122 21.70 3.96 25.33
C ASP A 122 20.45 3.07 25.41
N ARG A 123 19.65 3.24 26.47
CA ARG A 123 18.39 2.52 26.64
C ARG A 123 17.41 2.85 25.52
N ILE A 124 17.22 4.12 25.18
CA ILE A 124 16.32 4.53 24.09
C ILE A 124 16.83 4.01 22.75
N ALA A 125 18.11 4.18 22.45
CA ALA A 125 18.71 3.74 21.18
C ALA A 125 18.57 2.23 20.97
N ASN A 126 18.66 1.43 22.02
CA ASN A 126 18.62 -0.04 21.91
C ASN A 126 17.20 -0.62 22.02
N ASN A 127 16.27 0.05 22.73
CA ASN A 127 14.94 -0.49 23.01
C ASN A 127 13.84 0.08 22.11
N THR A 128 14.08 1.21 21.44
CA THR A 128 13.09 1.75 20.51
C THR A 128 12.91 0.81 19.34
N ASN A 129 11.70 0.27 19.19
CA ASN A 129 11.35 -0.64 18.13
C ASN A 129 9.93 -0.39 17.63
N PHE A 130 9.72 -0.72 16.37
CA PHE A 130 8.42 -0.80 15.74
C PHE A 130 8.23 -2.24 15.24
N ASN A 131 7.31 -2.98 15.82
CA ASN A 131 7.08 -4.40 15.50
C ASN A 131 8.38 -5.25 15.52
N LYS A 132 9.22 -5.08 16.57
CA LYS A 132 10.54 -5.74 16.74
C LYS A 132 11.60 -5.36 15.69
N VAL A 133 11.34 -4.37 14.86
CA VAL A 133 12.35 -3.74 13.99
C VAL A 133 12.96 -2.58 14.77
N TYR A 134 14.26 -2.59 14.94
CA TYR A 134 15.03 -1.59 15.71
C TYR A 134 15.72 -0.64 14.73
N PRO A 135 15.22 0.57 14.51
CA PRO A 135 15.78 1.51 13.54
C PRO A 135 17.12 2.12 13.97
N MET A 136 17.36 2.20 15.29
CA MET A 136 18.53 2.87 15.91
C MET A 136 19.49 1.92 16.58
N SER A 137 19.25 0.60 16.59
CA SER A 137 20.10 -0.38 17.27
C SER A 137 21.10 -1.05 16.34
N ALA A 138 22.19 -1.54 16.95
CA ALA A 138 23.32 -2.21 16.29
C ALA A 138 23.02 -3.53 15.57
N GLY A 139 21.82 -4.04 15.63
CA GLY A 139 21.44 -5.35 15.10
C GLY A 139 21.52 -5.52 13.58
N GLY A 140 22.35 -4.74 12.90
CA GLY A 140 22.63 -4.87 11.49
C GLY A 140 23.08 -3.55 10.88
N SER A 141 24.33 -3.51 10.43
CA SER A 141 24.81 -2.54 9.45
C SER A 141 24.04 -2.79 8.15
N GLY A 142 22.85 -2.23 8.03
CA GLY A 142 21.97 -2.50 6.90
C GLY A 142 21.03 -1.35 6.61
N LYS A 143 20.47 -1.37 5.43
CA LYS A 143 19.39 -0.48 5.04
C LYS A 143 18.05 -1.14 5.41
N MET A 144 17.10 -0.36 5.90
CA MET A 144 15.70 -0.77 5.93
C MET A 144 15.15 -0.61 4.53
N THR A 145 14.70 -1.68 3.92
CA THR A 145 14.13 -1.66 2.58
C THR A 145 12.62 -1.81 2.69
N PHE A 146 11.91 -0.84 2.16
CA PHE A 146 10.45 -0.84 2.09
C PHE A 146 10.01 -1.12 0.66
N GLN A 147 9.12 -2.08 0.48
CA GLN A 147 8.53 -2.39 -0.82
C GLN A 147 7.40 -1.39 -1.08
N ILE A 148 7.65 -0.45 -1.99
CA ILE A 148 6.77 0.68 -2.30
C ILE A 148 6.16 0.61 -3.70
N GLY A 149 6.17 -0.57 -4.32
CA GLY A 149 5.56 -0.80 -5.63
C GLY A 149 5.33 -2.28 -5.90
N PRO A 150 4.55 -2.61 -6.94
CA PRO A 150 4.19 -3.99 -7.30
C PRO A 150 5.37 -4.80 -7.87
N SER A 151 6.44 -4.15 -8.31
CA SER A 151 7.64 -4.81 -8.86
C SER A 151 8.72 -4.99 -7.80
N SER A 152 9.48 -6.09 -7.86
CA SER A 152 10.58 -6.39 -6.94
C SER A 152 11.70 -5.33 -6.92
N ALA A 153 11.81 -4.52 -7.97
CA ALA A 153 12.79 -3.43 -8.07
C ALA A 153 12.32 -2.12 -7.39
N GLU A 154 11.04 -1.99 -7.08
CA GLU A 154 10.44 -0.78 -6.53
C GLU A 154 10.53 -0.75 -5.02
N THR A 155 11.74 -0.52 -4.52
CA THR A 155 12.05 -0.46 -3.10
C THR A 155 12.62 0.90 -2.70
N LEU A 156 12.26 1.38 -1.53
CA LEU A 156 12.90 2.51 -0.86
C LEU A 156 13.82 1.99 0.23
N ALA A 157 15.11 2.30 0.14
CA ALA A 157 16.09 1.95 1.16
C ALA A 157 16.39 3.17 2.04
N VAL A 158 16.18 3.02 3.35
CA VAL A 158 16.53 4.00 4.38
C VAL A 158 17.70 3.46 5.19
N SER A 159 18.74 4.25 5.38
CA SER A 159 19.92 3.83 6.12
C SER A 159 19.57 3.64 7.61
N LYS A 160 19.98 2.52 8.17
CA LYS A 160 20.02 2.32 9.61
C LYS A 160 21.28 2.96 10.17
N THR A 161 21.14 3.82 11.17
CA THR A 161 22.30 4.41 11.84
C THR A 161 22.20 4.12 13.33
N LYS A 162 23.29 3.53 13.85
CA LYS A 162 23.38 3.25 15.29
C LYS A 162 23.52 4.58 16.06
N MET A 163 22.62 4.82 17.01
CA MET A 163 22.55 6.07 17.79
C MET A 163 22.79 5.84 19.29
N ASP A 164 23.64 4.83 19.63
CA ASP A 164 24.06 4.60 21.00
C ASP A 164 25.16 5.56 21.42
N ALA A 165 25.42 5.64 22.72
CA ALA A 165 26.45 6.51 23.32
C ALA A 165 27.83 6.26 22.72
N THR A 166 28.14 5.02 22.34
CA THR A 166 29.43 4.66 21.76
C THR A 166 29.61 5.25 20.35
N THR A 167 28.59 5.16 19.50
CA THR A 167 28.64 5.70 18.12
C THR A 167 28.57 7.23 18.12
N LEU A 168 27.79 7.81 19.04
CA LEU A 168 27.73 9.25 19.24
C LEU A 168 29.06 9.81 19.81
N GLY A 169 29.85 8.97 20.49
CA GLY A 169 31.11 9.38 21.14
C GLY A 169 30.92 9.95 22.53
N ILE A 170 29.72 9.81 23.13
CA ILE A 170 29.35 10.36 24.43
C ILE A 170 29.47 9.34 25.58
N THR A 171 30.49 8.47 25.55
CA THR A 171 30.68 7.49 26.62
C THR A 171 31.02 8.17 27.95
N ALA A 172 30.74 7.49 29.08
CA ALA A 172 31.03 8.00 30.41
C ALA A 172 32.56 8.35 30.63
N THR A 173 33.43 7.76 29.82
CA THR A 173 34.86 8.08 29.81
C THR A 173 35.20 9.28 28.95
N ALA A 174 34.46 9.51 27.86
CA ALA A 174 34.65 10.66 26.96
C ALA A 174 34.03 11.94 27.55
N ILE A 175 32.89 11.85 28.25
CA ILE A 175 32.23 12.95 28.93
C ILE A 175 32.62 12.95 30.41
N ASN A 176 33.81 13.45 30.71
CA ASN A 176 34.31 13.56 32.07
C ASN A 176 34.28 15.04 32.49
N LEU A 177 33.43 15.37 33.48
CA LEU A 177 33.23 16.70 33.98
C LEU A 177 33.97 16.97 35.31
N ALA A 178 34.89 16.12 35.72
CA ALA A 178 35.62 16.25 36.96
C ALA A 178 36.54 17.48 36.99
N ASP A 179 36.99 17.95 35.84
CA ASP A 179 37.89 19.05 35.64
C ASP A 179 37.36 20.08 34.65
N GLN A 180 37.69 21.35 34.81
CA GLN A 180 37.27 22.44 33.93
C GLN A 180 37.73 22.21 32.47
N THR A 181 38.99 21.79 32.27
CA THR A 181 39.55 21.53 30.96
C THR A 181 38.82 20.39 30.24
N LYS A 182 38.50 19.32 30.98
CA LYS A 182 37.75 18.16 30.47
C LYS A 182 36.29 18.50 30.16
N ALA A 183 35.69 19.40 31.00
CA ALA A 183 34.32 19.85 30.74
C ALA A 183 34.22 20.67 29.45
N ASN A 184 35.23 21.50 29.14
CA ASN A 184 35.27 22.23 27.86
C ASN A 184 35.39 21.26 26.65
N ALA A 185 36.26 20.26 26.72
CA ALA A 185 36.37 19.23 25.67
C ALA A 185 35.08 18.38 25.50
N ALA A 186 34.38 18.17 26.64
CA ALA A 186 33.09 17.47 26.61
C ALA A 186 32.02 18.24 25.83
N ILE A 187 32.01 19.57 25.87
CA ILE A 187 31.08 20.41 25.12
C ILE A 187 31.21 20.18 23.63
N ASP A 188 32.45 20.14 23.11
CA ASP A 188 32.71 19.87 21.67
C ASP A 188 32.26 18.49 21.27
N THR A 189 32.49 17.51 22.14
CA THR A 189 32.03 16.11 21.89
C THR A 189 30.51 16.00 21.86
N ILE A 190 29.82 16.69 22.78
CA ILE A 190 28.36 16.72 22.82
C ILE A 190 27.78 17.41 21.57
N ASN A 191 28.39 18.55 21.17
CA ASN A 191 27.97 19.24 19.93
C ASN A 191 28.11 18.35 18.69
N ALA A 192 29.21 17.61 18.55
CA ALA A 192 29.39 16.65 17.48
C ALA A 192 28.35 15.52 17.52
N ALA A 193 27.90 15.09 18.71
CA ALA A 193 26.82 14.15 18.86
C ALA A 193 25.46 14.74 18.43
N ILE A 194 25.18 15.98 18.76
CA ILE A 194 23.99 16.73 18.35
C ILE A 194 23.94 16.80 16.80
N ASP A 195 25.07 17.11 16.16
CA ASP A 195 25.16 17.18 14.70
C ASP A 195 24.84 15.82 14.05
N LYS A 196 25.35 14.73 14.61
CA LYS A 196 25.05 13.36 14.11
C LYS A 196 23.57 13.02 14.25
N VAL A 197 22.95 13.31 15.39
CA VAL A 197 21.52 13.09 15.62
C VAL A 197 20.69 13.93 14.66
N SER A 198 21.06 15.21 14.47
CA SER A 198 20.37 16.11 13.56
C SER A 198 20.47 15.66 12.10
N ALA A 199 21.64 15.19 11.66
CA ALA A 199 21.84 14.64 10.33
C ALA A 199 20.95 13.41 10.10
N PHE A 200 20.89 12.49 11.05
CA PHE A 200 20.05 11.31 10.91
C PHE A 200 18.55 11.65 10.92
N ARG A 201 18.12 12.61 11.73
CA ARG A 201 16.74 13.12 11.68
C ARG A 201 16.41 13.76 10.33
N ALA A 202 17.35 14.49 9.73
CA ALA A 202 17.16 15.05 8.39
C ALA A 202 17.01 13.96 7.32
N ASP A 203 17.79 12.87 7.41
CA ASP A 203 17.66 11.71 6.52
C ASP A 203 16.29 11.02 6.68
N LEU A 204 15.81 10.86 7.91
CA LEU A 204 14.48 10.31 8.19
C LEU A 204 13.36 11.19 7.64
N GLY A 205 13.45 12.52 7.85
CA GLY A 205 12.49 13.47 7.30
C GLY A 205 12.47 13.49 5.77
N ALA A 206 13.65 13.41 5.14
CA ALA A 206 13.73 13.28 3.68
C ALA A 206 13.10 11.96 3.18
N ALA A 207 13.28 10.86 3.91
CA ALA A 207 12.67 9.58 3.59
C ALA A 207 11.14 9.62 3.74
N GLN A 208 10.63 10.29 4.80
CA GLN A 208 9.19 10.48 5.00
C GLN A 208 8.58 11.28 3.85
N ASN A 209 9.14 12.42 3.47
CA ASN A 209 8.65 13.21 2.34
C ASN A 209 8.63 12.40 1.05
N ARG A 210 9.65 11.57 0.80
CA ARG A 210 9.68 10.68 -0.36
C ARG A 210 8.57 9.64 -0.32
N LEU A 211 8.27 9.05 0.84
CA LEU A 211 7.17 8.11 1.01
C LEU A 211 5.82 8.77 0.77
N GLU A 212 5.58 9.97 1.29
CA GLU A 212 4.35 10.73 1.07
C GLU A 212 4.12 11.03 -0.43
N HIS A 213 5.15 11.46 -1.14
CA HIS A 213 5.07 11.65 -2.60
C HIS A 213 4.86 10.33 -3.35
N THR A 214 5.45 9.24 -2.85
CA THR A 214 5.24 7.91 -3.44
C THR A 214 3.79 7.46 -3.26
N ILE A 215 3.21 7.62 -2.07
CA ILE A 215 1.78 7.30 -1.81
C ILE A 215 0.89 8.09 -2.76
N ALA A 216 1.08 9.40 -2.87
CA ALA A 216 0.30 10.22 -3.78
C ALA A 216 0.41 9.76 -5.25
N ASN A 217 1.59 9.33 -5.69
CA ASN A 217 1.78 8.78 -7.03
C ASN A 217 1.10 7.40 -7.20
N LEU A 218 1.19 6.54 -6.19
CA LEU A 218 0.55 5.22 -6.20
C LEU A 218 -0.97 5.35 -6.26
N ASP A 219 -1.56 6.29 -5.54
CA ASP A 219 -3.00 6.54 -5.53
C ASP A 219 -3.49 6.98 -6.92
N VAL A 220 -2.81 7.93 -7.55
CA VAL A 220 -3.13 8.36 -8.93
C VAL A 220 -2.95 7.21 -9.92
N THR A 221 -1.91 6.40 -9.75
CA THR A 221 -1.67 5.24 -10.61
C THR A 221 -2.76 4.17 -10.43
N SER A 222 -3.16 3.88 -9.19
CA SER A 222 -4.25 2.96 -8.86
C SER A 222 -5.57 3.41 -9.49
N GLU A 223 -5.89 4.71 -9.39
CA GLU A 223 -7.09 5.30 -10.00
C GLU A 223 -7.09 5.13 -11.53
N ASN A 224 -5.98 5.47 -12.18
CA ASN A 224 -5.85 5.35 -13.63
C ASN A 224 -5.96 3.90 -14.13
N ILE A 225 -5.32 2.95 -13.43
CA ILE A 225 -5.40 1.53 -13.78
C ILE A 225 -6.80 1.00 -13.52
N THR A 226 -7.46 1.39 -12.43
CA THR A 226 -8.84 1.02 -12.13
C THR A 226 -9.79 1.55 -13.21
N ALA A 227 -9.63 2.80 -13.64
CA ALA A 227 -10.41 3.36 -14.75
C ALA A 227 -10.13 2.65 -16.08
N ALA A 228 -8.91 2.17 -16.30
CA ALA A 228 -8.58 1.38 -17.49
C ALA A 228 -9.17 -0.03 -17.42
N GLU A 229 -9.12 -0.69 -16.27
CA GLU A 229 -9.74 -2.01 -16.04
C GLU A 229 -11.24 -1.94 -16.23
N SER A 230 -11.90 -0.91 -15.70
CA SER A 230 -13.33 -0.68 -15.87
C SER A 230 -13.71 -0.59 -17.36
N ARG A 231 -12.97 0.17 -18.17
CA ARG A 231 -13.22 0.24 -19.63
C ARG A 231 -13.07 -1.11 -20.36
N VAL A 232 -12.22 -2.00 -19.85
CA VAL A 232 -12.02 -3.33 -20.45
C VAL A 232 -13.10 -4.30 -19.99
N ARG A 233 -13.44 -4.31 -18.72
CA ARG A 233 -14.22 -5.40 -18.10
C ARG A 233 -15.65 -5.03 -17.74
N ASP A 234 -15.94 -3.78 -17.39
CA ASP A 234 -17.28 -3.39 -16.96
C ASP A 234 -18.26 -3.29 -18.13
N THR A 235 -19.53 -3.56 -17.85
CA THR A 235 -20.61 -3.43 -18.84
C THR A 235 -21.36 -2.13 -18.67
N ASP A 236 -21.81 -1.53 -19.77
CA ASP A 236 -22.80 -0.49 -19.73
C ASP A 236 -24.16 -1.10 -19.42
N MET A 237 -24.68 -0.81 -18.22
CA MET A 237 -25.95 -1.36 -17.74
C MET A 237 -27.13 -0.90 -18.56
N ALA A 238 -27.11 0.32 -19.12
CA ALA A 238 -28.23 0.85 -19.91
C ALA A 238 -28.33 0.11 -21.25
N ASP A 239 -27.20 -0.11 -21.92
CA ASP A 239 -27.15 -0.86 -23.16
C ASP A 239 -27.54 -2.34 -22.94
N GLU A 240 -27.04 -2.96 -21.85
CA GLU A 240 -27.32 -4.36 -21.58
C GLU A 240 -28.78 -4.61 -21.16
N ILE A 241 -29.44 -3.69 -20.41
CA ILE A 241 -30.88 -3.73 -20.11
C ILE A 241 -31.70 -3.62 -21.39
N THR A 242 -31.29 -2.75 -22.31
CA THR A 242 -31.95 -2.60 -23.61
C THR A 242 -31.84 -3.88 -24.42
N ALA A 243 -30.65 -4.49 -24.47
CA ALA A 243 -30.41 -5.78 -25.14
C ALA A 243 -31.20 -6.92 -24.47
N PHE A 244 -31.26 -6.96 -23.14
CA PHE A 244 -32.08 -7.91 -22.38
C PHE A 244 -33.58 -7.80 -22.73
N THR A 245 -34.12 -6.57 -22.70
CA THR A 245 -35.53 -6.31 -23.01
C THR A 245 -35.84 -6.72 -24.43
N LYS A 246 -34.99 -6.37 -25.40
CA LYS A 246 -35.11 -6.80 -26.80
C LYS A 246 -35.15 -8.33 -26.92
N ASN A 247 -34.20 -9.03 -26.29
CA ASN A 247 -34.12 -10.48 -26.36
C ASN A 247 -35.31 -11.18 -25.67
N ASN A 248 -35.86 -10.60 -24.61
CA ASN A 248 -37.07 -11.06 -23.94
C ASN A 248 -38.30 -10.96 -24.87
N ILE A 249 -38.48 -9.81 -25.55
CA ILE A 249 -39.55 -9.63 -26.54
C ILE A 249 -39.39 -10.62 -27.71
N LEU A 250 -38.16 -10.78 -28.22
CA LEU A 250 -37.87 -11.75 -29.29
C LEU A 250 -38.13 -13.18 -28.85
N LEU A 251 -37.88 -13.54 -27.60
CA LEU A 251 -38.20 -14.85 -27.05
C LEU A 251 -39.71 -15.12 -27.08
N GLN A 252 -40.51 -14.15 -26.61
CA GLN A 252 -41.98 -14.27 -26.64
C GLN A 252 -42.53 -14.33 -28.06
N ALA A 253 -41.98 -13.53 -28.97
CA ALA A 253 -42.32 -13.55 -30.36
C ALA A 253 -41.96 -14.92 -31.01
N ALA A 254 -40.77 -15.44 -30.73
CA ALA A 254 -40.34 -16.74 -31.24
C ALA A 254 -41.21 -17.90 -30.74
N GLN A 255 -41.66 -17.88 -29.50
CA GLN A 255 -42.62 -18.84 -28.94
C GLN A 255 -43.95 -18.77 -29.65
N SER A 256 -44.48 -17.57 -29.90
CA SER A 256 -45.74 -17.37 -30.63
C SER A 256 -45.64 -17.85 -32.09
N MET A 257 -44.52 -17.53 -32.76
CA MET A 257 -44.25 -17.97 -34.12
C MET A 257 -44.10 -19.51 -34.24
N LEU A 258 -43.46 -20.13 -33.22
CA LEU A 258 -43.37 -21.59 -33.15
C LEU A 258 -44.74 -22.24 -32.99
N SER A 259 -45.60 -21.74 -32.12
CA SER A 259 -47.00 -22.16 -31.97
C SER A 259 -47.77 -22.04 -33.28
N GLN A 260 -47.66 -20.88 -33.94
CA GLN A 260 -48.33 -20.64 -35.22
C GLN A 260 -47.82 -21.56 -36.32
N SER A 261 -46.51 -21.79 -36.40
CA SER A 261 -45.90 -22.70 -37.37
C SER A 261 -46.32 -24.16 -37.18
N ASN A 262 -46.60 -24.56 -35.94
CA ASN A 262 -47.13 -25.90 -35.63
C ASN A 262 -48.65 -26.03 -35.91
N ALA A 263 -49.39 -24.92 -35.79
CA ALA A 263 -50.83 -24.95 -36.09
C ALA A 263 -51.16 -25.05 -37.59
N VAL A 264 -50.31 -24.51 -38.47
CA VAL A 264 -50.54 -24.55 -39.93
C VAL A 264 -50.68 -25.96 -40.48
N PRO A 265 -49.82 -26.95 -40.18
CA PRO A 265 -49.99 -28.33 -40.64
C PRO A 265 -51.24 -29.01 -40.07
N GLN A 266 -51.61 -28.67 -38.79
CA GLN A 266 -52.80 -29.24 -38.17
C GLN A 266 -54.10 -28.75 -38.83
N GLY A 267 -54.14 -27.47 -39.21
CA GLY A 267 -55.28 -26.89 -39.93
C GLY A 267 -55.48 -27.53 -41.32
N VAL A 268 -54.40 -27.88 -42.00
CA VAL A 268 -54.50 -28.60 -43.28
C VAL A 268 -54.96 -30.05 -43.07
N LEU A 269 -54.50 -30.70 -41.99
CA LEU A 269 -54.95 -32.07 -41.68
C LEU A 269 -56.45 -32.12 -41.35
N SER A 270 -56.98 -31.09 -40.66
CA SER A 270 -58.39 -30.95 -40.34
C SER A 270 -59.29 -30.69 -41.57
N MET A 271 -58.74 -30.12 -42.65
CA MET A 271 -59.44 -29.93 -43.91
C MET A 271 -59.46 -31.20 -44.82
N LEU A 272 -58.62 -32.13 -44.48
CA LEU A 272 -58.52 -33.44 -45.22
C LEU A 272 -59.29 -34.57 -44.53
N GLN A 273 -59.84 -34.35 -43.38
CA GLN A 273 -60.77 -35.22 -42.65
C GLN A 273 -62.21 -34.76 -42.89
#